data_c1c31950f71a71201588f22f79c180c7
#
_entry.id   c1c31950f71a71201588f22f79c180c7
#
_cell.length_a   1.000
_cell.length_b   1.000
_cell.length_c   1.000
_cell.angle_alpha   90.00
_cell.angle_beta   90.00
_cell.angle_gamma   90.00
#
_symmetry.space_group_name_H-M   'P 1'
#
loop_
_entity.id
_entity.type
_entity.pdbx_description
1 polymer ?
#
loop_
_entity_poly.entity_id
_entity_poly.type
_entity_poly.pdbx_seq_one_letter_code
_entity_poly.pdbx_strand_id
1 'polypeptide(L)'
;MWCVAKLDEEYIARMEGVLGLYEKPLSASAPVVCIDEKPVVLHEDIRAPILMQPGRVARRDYEYKRCGTANVFCGVEPKAGRHFTKVTPTRCSAEFADYLLEIAASYPAADTIHLVMDNLSTHTRKALVERFGDKAAAWLWNRFTVHYTPKHGSWLNQAEMEVSLFSRQCLGKRRIGNIGALRKQARAWNRRLNAAKATIQWKFTRRQPRRTLHYTITRSQH
;
A
#
# COMPACT_ATOMS: atom_id res chain seq x y z
N MET A 1 2.25 11.15 22.43
CA MET A 1 2.67 9.88 23.10
C MET A 1 2.25 8.75 22.17
N TRP A 2 3.18 7.98 21.64
CA TRP A 2 2.86 6.79 20.87
C TRP A 2 2.36 5.74 21.85
N CYS A 3 1.15 5.23 21.65
CA CYS A 3 0.72 4.04 22.37
C CYS A 3 1.62 2.90 21.90
N VAL A 4 2.62 2.57 22.70
CA VAL A 4 3.43 1.37 22.44
C VAL A 4 2.51 0.20 22.67
N ALA A 5 2.21 -0.54 21.61
CA ALA A 5 1.51 -1.81 21.74
C ALA A 5 2.30 -2.69 22.72
N LYS A 6 1.60 -3.52 23.50
CA LYS A 6 2.25 -4.51 24.36
C LYS A 6 3.17 -5.34 23.46
N LEU A 7 4.48 -5.29 23.76
CA LEU A 7 5.50 -6.05 23.02
C LEU A 7 5.45 -7.51 23.48
N ASP A 8 4.43 -8.22 23.01
CA ASP A 8 4.35 -9.67 23.21
C ASP A 8 5.22 -10.41 22.17
N GLU A 9 5.38 -11.71 22.37
CA GLU A 9 6.19 -12.56 21.50
C GLU A 9 5.68 -12.56 20.06
N GLU A 10 4.37 -12.50 19.85
CA GLU A 10 3.77 -12.44 18.52
C GLU A 10 4.10 -11.14 17.80
N TYR A 11 4.02 -10.01 18.52
CA TYR A 11 4.41 -8.71 17.97
C TYR A 11 5.86 -8.71 17.50
N ILE A 12 6.75 -9.20 18.39
CA ILE A 12 8.19 -9.26 18.11
C ILE A 12 8.47 -10.18 16.92
N ALA A 13 7.88 -11.38 16.88
CA ALA A 13 8.06 -12.33 15.80
C ALA A 13 7.62 -11.75 14.44
N ARG A 14 6.46 -11.12 14.36
CA ARG A 14 5.97 -10.49 13.14
C ARG A 14 6.84 -9.29 12.71
N MET A 15 7.22 -8.44 13.66
CA MET A 15 8.12 -7.31 13.40
C MET A 15 9.47 -7.77 12.86
N GLU A 16 10.09 -8.74 13.52
CA GLU A 16 11.37 -9.33 13.09
C GLU A 16 11.27 -9.98 11.72
N GLY A 17 10.16 -10.69 11.45
CA GLY A 17 9.88 -11.32 10.16
C GLY A 17 9.84 -10.30 9.03
N VAL A 18 9.06 -9.22 9.20
CA VAL A 18 8.94 -8.14 8.20
C VAL A 18 10.28 -7.41 8.01
N LEU A 19 10.95 -7.04 9.09
CA LEU A 19 12.26 -6.36 8.99
C LEU A 19 13.32 -7.26 8.34
N GLY A 20 13.34 -8.56 8.71
CA GLY A 20 14.23 -9.54 8.09
C GLY A 20 13.99 -9.68 6.58
N LEU A 21 12.73 -9.56 6.16
CA LEU A 21 12.38 -9.56 4.74
C LEU A 21 12.95 -8.32 4.02
N TYR A 22 12.84 -7.14 4.64
CA TYR A 22 13.39 -5.90 4.06
C TYR A 22 14.92 -5.87 3.99
N GLU A 23 15.59 -6.62 4.84
CA GLU A 23 17.06 -6.75 4.81
C GLU A 23 17.56 -7.64 3.66
N LYS A 24 16.73 -8.56 3.13
CA LYS A 24 17.09 -9.43 2.01
C LYS A 24 17.46 -8.60 0.77
N PRO A 25 18.37 -9.06 -0.08
CA PRO A 25 18.66 -8.41 -1.36
C PRO A 25 17.44 -8.43 -2.29
N LEU A 26 17.44 -7.55 -3.30
CA LEU A 26 16.45 -7.59 -4.36
C LEU A 26 16.51 -8.95 -5.09
N SER A 27 15.35 -9.58 -5.28
CA SER A 27 15.24 -10.86 -5.98
C SER A 27 14.07 -10.82 -6.96
N ALA A 28 14.33 -11.15 -8.19
CA ALA A 28 13.29 -11.26 -9.22
C ALA A 28 12.41 -12.52 -9.04
N SER A 29 12.95 -13.60 -8.44
CA SER A 29 12.22 -14.82 -8.16
C SER A 29 11.38 -14.75 -6.88
N ALA A 30 11.71 -13.81 -5.98
CA ALA A 30 11.01 -13.61 -4.72
C ALA A 30 10.86 -12.11 -4.38
N PRO A 31 10.13 -11.34 -5.22
CA PRO A 31 9.92 -9.92 -5.01
C PRO A 31 9.15 -9.65 -3.71
N VAL A 32 9.43 -8.50 -3.08
CA VAL A 32 8.74 -8.05 -1.86
C VAL A 32 7.81 -6.91 -2.23
N VAL A 33 6.51 -7.12 -2.12
CA VAL A 33 5.48 -6.12 -2.40
C VAL A 33 4.75 -5.77 -1.11
N CYS A 34 4.70 -4.50 -0.79
CA CYS A 34 3.91 -3.95 0.31
C CYS A 34 2.64 -3.35 -0.25
N ILE A 35 1.49 -3.60 0.37
CA ILE A 35 0.19 -3.06 -0.05
C ILE A 35 -0.56 -2.40 1.10
N ASP A 36 -1.35 -1.38 0.77
CA ASP A 36 -2.21 -0.65 1.69
C ASP A 36 -3.34 0.06 0.94
N GLU A 37 -4.34 0.59 1.64
CA GLU A 37 -5.47 1.32 1.06
C GLU A 37 -5.57 2.75 1.54
N LYS A 38 -6.05 3.59 0.63
CA LYS A 38 -6.41 4.97 0.93
C LYS A 38 -7.84 5.29 0.53
N PRO A 39 -8.74 5.53 1.49
CA PRO A 39 -10.04 6.12 1.19
C PRO A 39 -9.86 7.58 0.74
N VAL A 40 -10.59 7.96 -0.32
CA VAL A 40 -10.56 9.29 -0.90
C VAL A 40 -11.98 9.82 -0.99
N VAL A 41 -12.23 11.00 -0.41
CA VAL A 41 -13.49 11.72 -0.59
C VAL A 41 -13.41 12.50 -1.90
N LEU A 42 -14.41 12.35 -2.74
CA LEU A 42 -14.50 13.07 -4.02
C LEU A 42 -15.18 14.42 -3.79
N HIS A 43 -14.55 15.47 -4.28
CA HIS A 43 -15.01 16.84 -4.14
C HIS A 43 -15.04 17.56 -5.50
N GLU A 44 -16.08 18.35 -5.71
CA GLU A 44 -16.23 19.22 -6.88
C GLU A 44 -16.29 20.69 -6.44
N ASP A 45 -15.71 21.58 -7.25
CA ASP A 45 -15.82 23.01 -7.03
C ASP A 45 -17.25 23.46 -7.35
N ILE A 46 -17.91 24.20 -6.46
CA ILE A 46 -19.24 24.81 -6.71
C ILE A 46 -19.08 25.97 -7.68
N ARG A 47 -18.01 26.77 -7.52
CA ARG A 47 -17.67 27.87 -8.42
C ARG A 47 -16.33 27.56 -9.09
N ALA A 48 -16.21 27.88 -10.36
CA ALA A 48 -14.98 27.70 -11.10
C ALA A 48 -13.81 28.46 -10.42
N PRO A 49 -12.67 27.83 -10.17
CA PRO A 49 -11.52 28.52 -9.60
C PRO A 49 -10.97 29.56 -10.57
N ILE A 50 -10.54 30.69 -10.03
CA ILE A 50 -9.83 31.69 -10.81
C ILE A 50 -8.38 31.23 -10.94
N LEU A 51 -7.94 31.05 -12.16
CA LEU A 51 -6.58 30.60 -12.46
C LEU A 51 -5.56 31.69 -12.17
N MET A 52 -4.35 31.29 -11.89
CA MET A 52 -3.20 32.20 -11.71
C MET A 52 -2.93 32.95 -13.03
N GLN A 53 -2.69 34.25 -12.90
CA GLN A 53 -2.27 35.14 -13.99
C GLN A 53 -1.07 35.99 -13.50
N PRO A 54 -0.28 36.59 -14.39
CA PRO A 54 0.77 37.52 -13.99
C PRO A 54 0.23 38.61 -13.05
N GLY A 55 0.84 38.74 -11.87
CA GLY A 55 0.40 39.68 -10.82
C GLY A 55 -0.86 39.28 -10.02
N ARG A 56 -1.48 38.13 -10.30
CA ARG A 56 -2.66 37.63 -9.58
C ARG A 56 -2.51 36.17 -9.18
N VAL A 57 -2.62 35.88 -7.89
CA VAL A 57 -2.61 34.51 -7.36
C VAL A 57 -3.89 33.77 -7.72
N ALA A 58 -3.79 32.47 -7.88
CA ALA A 58 -4.96 31.61 -8.05
C ALA A 58 -5.88 31.72 -6.82
N ARG A 59 -7.19 31.81 -7.06
CA ARG A 59 -8.21 31.84 -6.01
C ARG A 59 -9.19 30.70 -6.21
N ARG A 60 -9.52 30.01 -5.13
CA ARG A 60 -10.55 28.95 -5.11
C ARG A 60 -11.49 29.25 -3.96
N ASP A 61 -12.79 29.04 -4.21
CA ASP A 61 -13.79 29.12 -3.17
C ASP A 61 -13.54 28.01 -2.10
N TYR A 62 -13.87 28.31 -0.85
CA TYR A 62 -13.81 27.33 0.23
C TYR A 62 -14.95 26.31 0.14
N GLU A 63 -16.07 26.69 -0.48
CA GLU A 63 -17.23 25.83 -0.69
C GLU A 63 -16.92 24.73 -1.70
N TYR A 64 -17.43 23.54 -1.43
CA TYR A 64 -17.30 22.37 -2.30
C TYR A 64 -18.50 21.44 -2.15
N LYS A 65 -18.79 20.71 -3.22
CA LYS A 65 -19.78 19.64 -3.22
C LYS A 65 -19.09 18.30 -2.99
N ARG A 66 -19.61 17.49 -2.05
CA ARG A 66 -19.18 16.09 -1.90
C ARG A 66 -19.84 15.24 -3.00
N CYS A 67 -19.00 14.48 -3.73
CA CYS A 67 -19.42 13.66 -4.86
C CYS A 67 -19.23 12.15 -4.57
N GLY A 68 -19.25 11.78 -3.27
CA GLY A 68 -19.06 10.41 -2.83
C GLY A 68 -17.64 10.11 -2.38
N THR A 69 -17.33 8.82 -2.33
CA THR A 69 -16.04 8.29 -1.91
C THR A 69 -15.52 7.31 -2.95
N ALA A 70 -14.21 7.14 -2.98
CA ALA A 70 -13.52 6.08 -3.71
C ALA A 70 -12.44 5.49 -2.80
N ASN A 71 -11.90 4.36 -3.19
CA ASN A 71 -10.73 3.78 -2.55
C ASN A 71 -9.58 3.66 -3.54
N VAL A 72 -8.35 3.75 -3.04
CA VAL A 72 -7.15 3.55 -3.83
C VAL A 72 -6.30 2.50 -3.14
N PHE A 73 -6.16 1.35 -3.77
CA PHE A 73 -5.13 0.38 -3.40
C PHE A 73 -3.78 0.90 -3.88
N CYS A 74 -2.84 1.00 -2.97
CA CYS A 74 -1.47 1.40 -3.21
C CYS A 74 -0.54 0.23 -2.90
N GLY A 75 0.31 -0.12 -3.85
CA GLY A 75 1.32 -1.15 -3.66
C GLY A 75 2.67 -0.69 -4.17
N VAL A 76 3.72 -1.20 -3.56
CA VAL A 76 5.08 -0.87 -3.95
C VAL A 76 6.00 -2.06 -3.74
N GLU A 77 6.87 -2.33 -4.71
CA GLU A 77 8.09 -3.12 -4.53
C GLU A 77 9.22 -2.14 -4.21
N PRO A 78 9.56 -1.96 -2.92
CA PRO A 78 10.37 -0.82 -2.47
C PRO A 78 11.75 -0.75 -3.11
N LYS A 79 12.42 -1.90 -3.23
CA LYS A 79 13.79 -1.97 -3.76
C LYS A 79 13.88 -1.90 -5.28
N ALA A 80 12.85 -2.37 -5.99
CA ALA A 80 12.80 -2.29 -7.44
C ALA A 80 12.23 -0.97 -7.95
N GLY A 81 11.55 -0.19 -7.08
CA GLY A 81 10.85 1.02 -7.47
C GLY A 81 9.69 0.72 -8.43
N ARG A 82 8.97 -0.40 -8.17
CA ARG A 82 7.79 -0.77 -8.92
C ARG A 82 6.54 -0.42 -8.12
N HIS A 83 5.64 0.31 -8.74
CA HIS A 83 4.46 0.87 -8.10
C HIS A 83 3.17 0.32 -8.70
N PHE A 84 2.19 0.04 -7.86
CA PHE A 84 0.88 -0.49 -8.22
C PHE A 84 -0.21 0.40 -7.65
N THR A 85 -1.13 0.86 -8.48
CA THR A 85 -2.22 1.73 -8.04
C THR A 85 -3.52 1.35 -8.72
N LYS A 86 -4.53 0.97 -7.94
CA LYS A 86 -5.87 0.64 -8.42
C LYS A 86 -6.91 1.48 -7.71
N VAL A 87 -7.73 2.20 -8.47
CA VAL A 87 -8.84 3.00 -7.96
C VAL A 87 -10.14 2.25 -8.09
N THR A 88 -10.82 2.02 -6.96
CA THR A 88 -12.06 1.26 -6.85
C THR A 88 -13.17 2.10 -6.20
N PRO A 89 -14.45 1.76 -6.40
CA PRO A 89 -15.55 2.42 -5.71
C PRO A 89 -15.52 2.20 -4.19
N THR A 90 -15.14 1.00 -3.78
CA THR A 90 -15.10 0.55 -2.38
C THR A 90 -13.76 -0.11 -2.05
N ARG A 91 -13.63 -0.66 -0.86
CA ARG A 91 -12.52 -1.51 -0.42
C ARG A 91 -13.01 -2.90 0.01
N CYS A 92 -13.92 -3.48 -0.77
CA CYS A 92 -14.48 -4.78 -0.43
C CYS A 92 -13.53 -5.93 -0.80
N SER A 93 -13.85 -7.13 -0.31
CA SER A 93 -13.08 -8.36 -0.55
C SER A 93 -12.86 -8.65 -2.05
N ALA A 94 -13.86 -8.39 -2.89
CA ALA A 94 -13.76 -8.63 -4.33
C ALA A 94 -12.70 -7.73 -4.99
N GLU A 95 -12.66 -6.45 -4.61
CA GLU A 95 -11.70 -5.48 -5.16
C GLU A 95 -10.27 -5.76 -4.69
N PHE A 96 -10.12 -6.23 -3.45
CA PHE A 96 -8.85 -6.73 -2.94
C PHE A 96 -8.38 -7.97 -3.73
N ALA A 97 -9.25 -8.94 -3.96
CA ALA A 97 -8.93 -10.13 -4.74
C ALA A 97 -8.51 -9.78 -6.18
N ASP A 98 -9.24 -8.88 -6.85
CA ASP A 98 -8.89 -8.37 -8.18
C ASP A 98 -7.55 -7.62 -8.19
N TYR A 99 -7.21 -6.94 -7.09
CA TYR A 99 -5.93 -6.24 -6.96
C TYR A 99 -4.76 -7.23 -6.79
N LEU A 100 -4.93 -8.28 -5.99
CA LEU A 100 -3.91 -9.33 -5.87
C LEU A 100 -3.68 -10.07 -7.19
N LEU A 101 -4.72 -10.28 -7.99
CA LEU A 101 -4.58 -10.89 -9.33
C LEU A 101 -3.71 -10.02 -10.25
N GLU A 102 -3.90 -8.69 -10.25
CA GLU A 102 -3.08 -7.76 -11.02
C GLU A 102 -1.62 -7.76 -10.56
N ILE A 103 -1.36 -7.83 -9.24
CA ILE A 103 0.00 -7.96 -8.70
C ILE A 103 0.61 -9.29 -9.16
N ALA A 104 -0.07 -10.41 -8.98
CA ALA A 104 0.44 -11.73 -9.39
C ALA A 104 0.76 -11.80 -10.88
N ALA A 105 -0.11 -11.25 -11.73
CA ALA A 105 0.10 -11.17 -13.19
C ALA A 105 1.33 -10.33 -13.56
N SER A 106 1.74 -9.43 -12.68
CA SER A 106 2.92 -8.58 -12.89
C SER A 106 4.25 -9.31 -12.65
N TYR A 107 4.23 -10.49 -12.04
CA TYR A 107 5.40 -11.31 -11.72
C TYR A 107 5.25 -12.77 -12.20
N PRO A 108 5.08 -13.01 -13.51
CA PRO A 108 4.77 -14.35 -14.01
C PRO A 108 5.86 -15.40 -13.71
N ALA A 109 7.12 -14.97 -13.65
CA ALA A 109 8.30 -15.81 -13.44
C ALA A 109 8.76 -15.91 -11.98
N ALA A 110 8.06 -15.27 -11.03
CA ALA A 110 8.44 -15.35 -9.62
C ALA A 110 8.03 -16.70 -9.03
N ASP A 111 8.91 -17.29 -8.21
CA ASP A 111 8.62 -18.50 -7.45
C ASP A 111 7.58 -18.22 -6.37
N THR A 112 7.73 -17.08 -5.69
CA THR A 112 6.77 -16.54 -4.73
C THR A 112 6.85 -15.02 -4.71
N ILE A 113 5.76 -14.37 -4.34
CA ILE A 113 5.69 -12.93 -4.08
C ILE A 113 5.52 -12.74 -2.58
N HIS A 114 6.53 -12.19 -1.90
CA HIS A 114 6.39 -11.81 -0.50
C HIS A 114 5.46 -10.60 -0.39
N LEU A 115 4.29 -10.80 0.19
CA LEU A 115 3.26 -9.77 0.32
C LEU A 115 3.19 -9.26 1.76
N VAL A 116 3.52 -8.00 1.96
CA VAL A 116 3.40 -7.33 3.26
C VAL A 116 2.12 -6.50 3.29
N MET A 117 1.26 -6.75 4.28
CA MET A 117 -0.01 -6.05 4.45
C MET A 117 -0.46 -6.05 5.92
N ASP A 118 -1.48 -5.26 6.23
CA ASP A 118 -2.10 -5.27 7.56
C ASP A 118 -3.12 -6.42 7.73
N ASN A 119 -3.62 -6.58 8.96
CA ASN A 119 -4.61 -7.60 9.31
C ASN A 119 -6.05 -7.15 9.07
N LEU A 120 -6.35 -6.42 8.00
CA LEU A 120 -7.72 -6.05 7.69
C LEU A 120 -8.56 -7.30 7.37
N SER A 121 -9.82 -7.32 7.80
CA SER A 121 -10.71 -8.49 7.64
C SER A 121 -10.94 -8.91 6.17
N THR A 122 -10.73 -8.00 5.23
CA THR A 122 -10.79 -8.26 3.79
C THR A 122 -9.49 -8.87 3.23
N HIS A 123 -8.37 -8.80 3.97
CA HIS A 123 -7.05 -9.27 3.53
C HIS A 123 -6.83 -10.76 3.81
N THR A 124 -7.71 -11.59 3.31
CA THR A 124 -7.70 -13.02 3.60
C THR A 124 -7.87 -13.87 2.33
N ARG A 125 -7.45 -15.16 2.42
CA ARG A 125 -7.73 -16.15 1.37
C ARG A 125 -9.23 -16.26 1.08
N LYS A 126 -10.10 -16.08 2.09
CA LYS A 126 -11.55 -16.13 1.95
C LYS A 126 -12.05 -15.12 0.90
N ALA A 127 -11.47 -13.92 0.86
CA ALA A 127 -11.80 -12.91 -0.16
C ALA A 127 -11.60 -13.42 -1.60
N LEU A 128 -10.54 -14.19 -1.82
CA LEU A 128 -10.25 -14.78 -3.13
C LEU A 128 -11.22 -15.92 -3.46
N VAL A 129 -11.58 -16.74 -2.46
CA VAL A 129 -12.56 -17.83 -2.63
C VAL A 129 -13.92 -17.27 -3.02
N GLU A 130 -14.37 -16.24 -2.32
CA GLU A 130 -15.64 -15.55 -2.62
C GLU A 130 -15.66 -14.93 -4.02
N ARG A 131 -14.52 -14.47 -4.52
CA ARG A 131 -14.39 -13.81 -5.81
C ARG A 131 -14.20 -14.77 -6.98
N PHE A 132 -13.37 -15.79 -6.82
CA PHE A 132 -12.89 -16.64 -7.92
C PHE A 132 -13.23 -18.13 -7.77
N GLY A 133 -13.79 -18.55 -6.64
CA GLY A 133 -13.99 -19.95 -6.30
C GLY A 133 -12.70 -20.64 -5.81
N ASP A 134 -12.84 -21.82 -5.20
CA ASP A 134 -11.78 -22.50 -4.45
C ASP A 134 -10.52 -22.77 -5.27
N LYS A 135 -10.65 -23.31 -6.48
CA LYS A 135 -9.49 -23.70 -7.32
C LYS A 135 -8.65 -22.50 -7.73
N ALA A 136 -9.29 -21.46 -8.27
CA ALA A 136 -8.58 -20.27 -8.72
C ALA A 136 -8.02 -19.47 -7.53
N ALA A 137 -8.76 -19.41 -6.42
CA ALA A 137 -8.29 -18.79 -5.19
C ALA A 137 -7.07 -19.50 -4.60
N ALA A 138 -7.05 -20.84 -4.58
CA ALA A 138 -5.91 -21.61 -4.11
C ALA A 138 -4.67 -21.36 -4.98
N TRP A 139 -4.84 -21.40 -6.31
CA TRP A 139 -3.76 -21.08 -7.23
C TRP A 139 -3.22 -19.66 -7.00
N LEU A 140 -4.08 -18.65 -6.92
CA LEU A 140 -3.67 -17.27 -6.73
C LEU A 140 -3.02 -17.04 -5.37
N TRP A 141 -3.59 -17.60 -4.29
CA TRP A 141 -3.05 -17.44 -2.94
C TRP A 141 -1.67 -18.08 -2.79
N ASN A 142 -1.45 -19.24 -3.43
CA ASN A 142 -0.16 -19.93 -3.41
C ASN A 142 0.96 -19.18 -4.16
N ARG A 143 0.61 -18.14 -4.94
CA ARG A 143 1.61 -17.21 -5.53
C ARG A 143 2.24 -16.30 -4.48
N PHE A 144 1.63 -16.18 -3.29
CA PHE A 144 2.06 -15.25 -2.27
C PHE A 144 2.58 -15.96 -1.01
N THR A 145 3.67 -15.44 -0.47
CA THR A 145 4.08 -15.67 0.92
C THR A 145 3.67 -14.43 1.71
N VAL A 146 2.59 -14.56 2.49
CA VAL A 146 1.97 -13.42 3.17
C VAL A 146 2.66 -13.13 4.49
N HIS A 147 2.94 -11.85 4.73
CA HIS A 147 3.53 -11.31 5.96
C HIS A 147 2.60 -10.23 6.51
N TYR A 148 1.86 -10.55 7.56
CA TYR A 148 1.03 -9.58 8.25
C TYR A 148 1.87 -8.73 9.20
N THR A 149 1.66 -7.41 9.18
CA THR A 149 2.24 -6.52 10.19
C THR A 149 1.65 -6.84 11.56
N PRO A 150 2.39 -6.62 12.66
CA PRO A 150 1.83 -6.80 13.98
C PRO A 150 0.70 -5.80 14.25
N LYS A 151 -0.21 -6.14 15.15
CA LYS A 151 -1.29 -5.24 15.58
C LYS A 151 -0.68 -3.93 16.11
N HIS A 152 -1.17 -2.79 15.64
CA HIS A 152 -0.58 -1.45 15.90
C HIS A 152 0.85 -1.24 15.36
N GLY A 153 1.28 -2.11 14.43
CA GLY A 153 2.59 -2.03 13.77
C GLY A 153 2.52 -1.63 12.30
N SER A 154 1.49 -0.88 11.87
CA SER A 154 1.32 -0.46 10.47
C SER A 154 2.52 0.34 9.94
N TRP A 155 3.25 1.04 10.81
CA TRP A 155 4.47 1.76 10.47
C TRP A 155 5.56 0.87 9.83
N LEU A 156 5.49 -0.46 10.01
CA LEU A 156 6.35 -1.44 9.33
C LEU A 156 5.97 -1.66 7.87
N ASN A 157 4.74 -1.32 7.49
CA ASN A 157 4.29 -1.45 6.12
C ASN A 157 4.82 -0.30 5.27
N GLN A 158 5.76 -0.60 4.35
CA GLN A 158 6.32 0.45 3.48
C GLN A 158 5.29 1.05 2.51
N ALA A 159 4.13 0.41 2.30
CA ALA A 159 3.05 0.99 1.53
C ALA A 159 2.42 2.24 2.18
N GLU A 160 2.59 2.46 3.48
CA GLU A 160 2.22 3.73 4.15
C GLU A 160 2.96 4.94 3.53
N MET A 161 4.24 4.74 3.14
CA MET A 161 4.99 5.78 2.43
C MET A 161 4.43 6.00 1.02
N GLU A 162 4.01 4.94 0.34
CA GLU A 162 3.36 5.02 -0.96
C GLU A 162 2.04 5.77 -0.89
N VAL A 163 1.19 5.45 0.09
CA VAL A 163 -0.07 6.16 0.40
C VAL A 163 0.19 7.64 0.69
N SER A 164 1.23 7.94 1.47
CA SER A 164 1.63 9.32 1.76
C SER A 164 2.10 10.06 0.51
N LEU A 165 2.90 9.41 -0.33
CA LEU A 165 3.41 9.96 -1.58
C LEU A 165 2.27 10.21 -2.58
N PHE A 166 1.35 9.25 -2.73
CA PHE A 166 0.13 9.40 -3.52
C PHE A 166 -0.71 10.59 -3.05
N SER A 167 -0.91 10.70 -1.74
CA SER A 167 -1.68 11.79 -1.15
C SER A 167 -1.09 13.16 -1.46
N ARG A 168 0.23 13.29 -1.40
CA ARG A 168 0.92 14.56 -1.65
C ARG A 168 1.05 14.89 -3.14
N GLN A 169 1.42 13.92 -3.95
CA GLN A 169 1.78 14.15 -5.36
C GLN A 169 0.61 13.94 -6.33
N CYS A 170 -0.25 12.94 -6.09
CA CYS A 170 -1.39 12.66 -6.95
C CYS A 170 -2.62 13.44 -6.53
N LEU A 171 -2.98 13.44 -5.25
CA LEU A 171 -4.15 14.20 -4.77
C LEU A 171 -3.79 15.67 -4.53
N GLY A 172 -2.77 15.94 -3.73
CA GLY A 172 -2.37 17.31 -3.36
C GLY A 172 -3.54 18.10 -2.76
N LYS A 173 -3.67 19.35 -3.17
CA LYS A 173 -4.79 20.24 -2.81
C LYS A 173 -5.93 20.23 -3.86
N ARG A 174 -5.92 19.30 -4.79
CA ARG A 174 -6.92 19.24 -5.87
C ARG A 174 -8.26 18.72 -5.37
N ARG A 175 -9.33 19.22 -5.93
CA ARG A 175 -10.65 18.63 -5.81
C ARG A 175 -10.88 17.74 -7.02
N ILE A 176 -11.22 16.50 -6.78
CA ILE A 176 -11.44 15.49 -7.82
C ILE A 176 -12.91 15.05 -7.70
N GLY A 177 -13.75 15.49 -8.63
CA GLY A 177 -15.21 15.36 -8.52
C GLY A 177 -15.76 13.98 -8.86
N ASN A 178 -14.99 13.11 -9.51
CA ASN A 178 -15.49 11.79 -9.89
C ASN A 178 -14.37 10.74 -9.95
N ILE A 179 -14.78 9.47 -9.86
CA ILE A 179 -13.85 8.32 -9.85
C ILE A 179 -13.09 8.16 -11.17
N GLY A 180 -13.68 8.54 -12.31
CA GLY A 180 -13.03 8.49 -13.61
C GLY A 180 -11.83 9.43 -13.68
N ALA A 181 -12.00 10.67 -13.20
CA ALA A 181 -10.92 11.65 -13.08
C ALA A 181 -9.82 11.16 -12.12
N LEU A 182 -10.20 10.57 -10.97
CA LEU A 182 -9.26 9.99 -10.03
C LEU A 182 -8.45 8.85 -10.68
N ARG A 183 -9.12 7.93 -11.39
CA ARG A 183 -8.45 6.84 -12.13
C ARG A 183 -7.44 7.36 -13.15
N LYS A 184 -7.81 8.39 -13.92
CA LYS A 184 -6.91 9.00 -14.91
C LYS A 184 -5.65 9.58 -14.25
N GLN A 185 -5.82 10.30 -13.14
CA GLN A 185 -4.70 10.91 -12.41
C GLN A 185 -3.82 9.85 -11.72
N ALA A 186 -4.43 8.86 -11.08
CA ALA A 186 -3.71 7.77 -10.44
C ALA A 186 -2.86 6.97 -11.44
N ARG A 187 -3.42 6.64 -12.62
CA ARG A 187 -2.68 5.96 -13.70
C ARG A 187 -1.50 6.81 -14.21
N ALA A 188 -1.68 8.11 -14.39
CA ALA A 188 -0.62 9.00 -14.83
C ALA A 188 0.50 9.10 -13.80
N TRP A 189 0.15 9.21 -12.52
CA TRP A 189 1.09 9.25 -11.42
C TRP A 189 1.87 7.92 -11.31
N ASN A 190 1.15 6.78 -11.35
CA ASN A 190 1.75 5.45 -11.29
C ASN A 190 2.76 5.22 -12.43
N ARG A 191 2.40 5.58 -13.68
CA ARG A 191 3.32 5.50 -14.83
C ARG A 191 4.58 6.34 -14.63
N ARG A 192 4.45 7.56 -14.09
CA ARG A 192 5.58 8.44 -13.82
C ARG A 192 6.54 7.84 -12.80
N LEU A 193 6.04 7.28 -11.69
CA LEU A 193 6.89 6.66 -10.68
C LEU A 193 7.58 5.40 -11.19
N ASN A 194 6.87 4.57 -11.94
CA ASN A 194 7.44 3.37 -12.56
C ASN A 194 8.53 3.73 -13.59
N ALA A 195 8.32 4.77 -14.40
CA ALA A 195 9.33 5.26 -15.33
C ALA A 195 10.59 5.78 -14.62
N ALA A 196 10.41 6.43 -13.48
CA ALA A 196 11.51 6.92 -12.65
C ALA A 196 12.17 5.83 -11.80
N LYS A 197 11.58 4.63 -11.72
CA LYS A 197 12.00 3.54 -10.81
C LYS A 197 12.25 4.07 -9.39
N ALA A 198 11.26 4.80 -8.85
CA ALA A 198 11.37 5.48 -7.56
C ALA A 198 11.44 4.47 -6.40
N THR A 199 12.62 4.22 -5.86
CA THR A 199 12.86 3.27 -4.78
C THR A 199 12.62 3.89 -3.40
N ILE A 200 12.31 3.02 -2.41
CA ILE A 200 12.25 3.41 -1.01
C ILE A 200 13.56 3.02 -0.32
N GLN A 201 14.25 4.01 0.24
CA GLN A 201 15.48 3.82 1.00
C GLN A 201 15.14 3.51 2.46
N TRP A 202 14.84 2.25 2.75
CA TRP A 202 14.49 1.80 4.09
C TRP A 202 15.75 1.57 4.93
N LYS A 203 15.94 2.39 5.98
CA LYS A 203 17.14 2.34 6.84
C LYS A 203 16.91 1.64 8.19
N PHE A 204 15.65 1.36 8.52
CA PHE A 204 15.31 0.74 9.79
C PHE A 204 15.45 -0.79 9.70
N THR A 205 16.40 -1.35 10.41
CA THR A 205 16.75 -2.78 10.42
C THR A 205 16.38 -3.41 11.75
N ARG A 206 16.43 -4.75 11.87
CA ARG A 206 16.18 -5.50 13.11
C ARG A 206 17.10 -5.05 14.28
N ARG A 207 18.24 -4.46 13.99
CA ARG A 207 19.19 -3.96 15.00
C ARG A 207 18.60 -2.80 15.83
N GLN A 208 17.86 -1.89 15.22
CA GLN A 208 17.32 -0.74 15.92
C GLN A 208 16.26 -1.11 16.96
N PRO A 209 15.17 -1.87 16.63
CA PRO A 209 14.17 -2.23 17.63
C PRO A 209 14.76 -3.11 18.75
N ARG A 210 15.66 -4.05 18.47
CA ARG A 210 16.34 -4.85 19.50
C ARG A 210 17.04 -3.97 20.53
N ARG A 211 17.73 -2.91 20.06
CA ARG A 211 18.41 -1.96 20.93
C ARG A 211 17.45 -1.06 21.70
N THR A 212 16.42 -0.55 21.04
CA THR A 212 15.51 0.46 21.62
C THR A 212 14.45 -0.16 22.51
N LEU A 213 14.00 -1.38 22.21
CA LEU A 213 12.94 -2.09 22.93
C LEU A 213 13.49 -3.13 23.90
N HIS A 214 14.82 -3.27 24.01
CA HIS A 214 15.54 -4.13 24.96
C HIS A 214 15.06 -5.58 24.99
N TYR A 215 14.76 -6.19 23.84
CA TYR A 215 14.41 -7.61 23.75
C TYR A 215 15.54 -8.42 23.07
N THR A 216 15.68 -9.66 23.50
CA THR A 216 16.58 -10.64 22.89
C THR A 216 15.75 -11.75 22.23
N ILE A 217 16.15 -12.19 21.05
CA ILE A 217 15.55 -13.37 20.44
C ILE A 217 16.31 -14.58 20.96
N THR A 218 15.65 -15.39 21.79
CA THR A 218 16.13 -16.73 22.10
C THR A 218 16.06 -17.54 20.81
N ARG A 219 17.19 -17.96 20.25
CA ARG A 219 17.19 -18.89 19.11
C ARG A 219 16.55 -20.19 19.58
N SER A 220 15.30 -20.44 19.16
CA SER A 220 14.76 -21.79 19.19
C SER A 220 15.63 -22.63 18.25
N GLN A 221 16.31 -23.62 18.80
CA GLN A 221 17.02 -24.64 18.04
C GLN A 221 15.96 -25.39 17.23
N HIS A 222 16.06 -25.34 15.92
CA HIS A 222 15.47 -26.28 14.96
C HIS A 222 16.59 -26.86 14.11
#